data_d8229c1a60a19d541b515174128ececf
#
_entry.id   d8229c1a60a19d541b515174128ececf
#
_cell.length_a   1.000
_cell.length_b   1.000
_cell.length_c   1.000
_cell.angle_alpha   90.00
_cell.angle_beta   90.00
_cell.angle_gamma   90.00
#
_symmetry.space_group_name_H-M   'P 1'
#
loop_
_entity.id
_entity.type
_entity.pdbx_description
1 polymer ?
#
loop_
_entity_poly.entity_id
_entity_poly.type
_entity_poly.pdbx_seq_one_letter_code
_entity_poly.pdbx_strand_id
1 'polypeptide(L)'
;MAQTWHRRWDDSYAEAAFKNRLNLPIKYVKLNKDAVKPEYSQDGDAGMDLTATSFRVTDTFMEYGTGIAVQIPENHVGLLFPRSSITKSAPGVSLKNSVGVIDSNYRGEILVRFELPYPGTVYRTIPIVGDRVAQLVIIPYPRVKFVEVDKLSDTNRGEGGFGSTDKQ
;
A
#
# COMPACT_ATOMS: atom_id res chain seq x y z
N MET A 1 -43.30 32.30 5.37
CA MET A 1 -42.09 32.49 6.17
C MET A 1 -41.30 31.18 6.13
N ALA A 2 -40.28 31.12 5.30
CA ALA A 2 -39.39 29.95 5.19
C ALA A 2 -38.26 30.10 6.19
N GLN A 3 -38.23 29.25 7.22
CA GLN A 3 -37.09 29.18 8.15
C GLN A 3 -35.93 28.46 7.46
N THR A 4 -34.94 29.21 7.05
CA THR A 4 -33.66 28.70 6.56
C THR A 4 -32.85 28.17 7.74
N TRP A 5 -32.77 26.84 7.86
CA TRP A 5 -31.87 26.20 8.81
C TRP A 5 -30.45 26.24 8.25
N HIS A 6 -29.71 27.33 8.46
CA HIS A 6 -28.24 27.35 8.34
C HIS A 6 -27.67 26.75 9.63
N ARG A 7 -27.46 25.43 9.66
CA ARG A 7 -26.50 24.86 10.61
C ARG A 7 -25.13 25.38 10.20
N ARG A 8 -24.60 26.33 10.95
CA ARG A 8 -23.16 26.61 10.94
C ARG A 8 -22.48 25.31 11.36
N TRP A 9 -21.84 24.65 10.44
CA TRP A 9 -20.89 23.62 10.80
C TRP A 9 -19.76 24.32 11.54
N ASP A 10 -19.50 23.90 12.77
CA ASP A 10 -18.39 24.40 13.55
C ASP A 10 -17.10 23.86 12.88
N ASP A 11 -16.43 24.73 12.13
CA ASP A 11 -15.20 24.39 11.41
C ASP A 11 -14.13 23.84 12.35
N SER A 12 -14.15 24.24 13.63
CA SER A 12 -13.24 23.75 14.66
C SER A 12 -13.46 22.25 14.95
N TYR A 13 -14.72 21.77 14.90
CA TYR A 13 -15.04 20.37 15.09
C TYR A 13 -14.66 19.52 13.88
N ALA A 14 -14.85 20.07 12.68
CA ALA A 14 -14.43 19.44 11.44
C ALA A 14 -12.89 19.37 11.36
N GLU A 15 -12.21 20.42 11.77
CA GLU A 15 -10.74 20.48 11.80
C GLU A 15 -10.14 19.56 12.86
N ALA A 16 -10.73 19.48 14.06
CA ALA A 16 -10.30 18.55 15.10
C ALA A 16 -10.58 17.08 14.72
N ALA A 17 -11.74 16.81 14.10
CA ALA A 17 -12.07 15.48 13.59
C ALA A 17 -11.15 15.09 12.41
N PHE A 18 -10.76 16.04 11.58
CA PHE A 18 -9.81 15.84 10.49
C PHE A 18 -8.40 15.60 11.02
N LYS A 19 -7.91 16.40 11.97
CA LYS A 19 -6.62 16.19 12.64
C LYS A 19 -6.54 14.86 13.39
N ASN A 20 -7.62 14.41 14.04
CA ASN A 20 -7.68 13.10 14.66
C ASN A 20 -7.72 11.93 13.65
N ARG A 21 -8.19 12.16 12.43
CA ARG A 21 -8.12 11.17 11.35
C ARG A 21 -6.72 11.06 10.73
N LEU A 22 -5.89 12.09 10.86
CA LEU A 22 -4.54 12.14 10.31
C LEU A 22 -3.48 11.42 11.19
N ASN A 23 -3.82 11.06 12.45
CA ASN A 23 -2.90 10.39 13.36
C ASN A 23 -3.43 8.99 13.73
N LEU A 24 -3.40 8.06 12.78
CA LEU A 24 -3.71 6.66 13.04
C LEU A 24 -2.50 5.98 13.70
N PRO A 25 -2.55 5.64 15.01
CA PRO A 25 -1.43 4.98 15.67
C PRO A 25 -1.30 3.54 15.18
N ILE A 26 -0.14 3.18 14.64
CA ILE A 26 0.22 1.83 14.24
C ILE A 26 1.26 1.28 15.20
N LYS A 27 0.91 0.21 15.91
CA LYS A 27 1.87 -0.51 16.74
C LYS A 27 2.78 -1.34 15.83
N TYR A 28 4.07 -1.36 16.14
CA TYR A 28 5.04 -2.17 15.40
C TYR A 28 6.07 -2.75 16.36
N VAL A 29 6.74 -3.80 15.92
CA VAL A 29 7.90 -4.38 16.61
C VAL A 29 9.06 -4.50 15.63
N LYS A 30 10.28 -4.33 16.14
CA LYS A 30 11.51 -4.66 15.45
C LYS A 30 11.85 -6.11 15.75
N LEU A 31 11.95 -6.94 14.71
CA LEU A 31 12.27 -8.36 14.84
C LEU A 31 13.80 -8.62 14.89
N ASN A 32 14.57 -7.61 14.50
CA ASN A 32 16.03 -7.62 14.62
C ASN A 32 16.55 -6.20 14.93
N LYS A 33 17.84 -6.11 15.30
CA LYS A 33 18.48 -4.85 15.72
C LYS A 33 18.65 -3.84 14.57
N ASP A 34 18.72 -4.32 13.33
CA ASP A 34 18.99 -3.51 12.15
C ASP A 34 17.67 -2.99 11.52
N ALA A 35 16.51 -3.39 12.07
CA ALA A 35 15.21 -2.96 11.60
C ALA A 35 15.03 -1.44 11.76
N VAL A 36 14.60 -0.79 10.69
CA VAL A 36 14.34 0.64 10.63
C VAL A 36 12.83 0.88 10.72
N LYS A 37 12.41 1.80 11.59
CA LYS A 37 10.98 2.18 11.69
C LYS A 37 10.51 2.71 10.33
N PRO A 38 9.34 2.26 9.82
CA PRO A 38 8.75 2.85 8.62
C PRO A 38 8.46 4.33 8.84
N GLU A 39 8.89 5.19 7.92
CA GLU A 39 8.74 6.64 8.02
C GLU A 39 8.42 7.27 6.65
N TYR A 40 7.66 8.36 6.68
CA TYR A 40 7.51 9.22 5.52
C TYR A 40 8.84 9.94 5.24
N SER A 41 9.22 10.01 3.97
CA SER A 41 10.47 10.67 3.58
C SER A 41 10.38 12.19 3.72
N GLN A 42 9.17 12.73 3.48
CA GLN A 42 8.85 14.15 3.60
C GLN A 42 7.36 14.36 3.90
N ASP A 43 7.01 15.58 4.31
CA ASP A 43 5.61 15.96 4.51
C ASP A 43 4.81 15.84 3.20
N GLY A 44 3.62 15.25 3.32
CA GLY A 44 2.74 15.01 2.17
C GLY A 44 2.93 13.65 1.49
N ASP A 45 3.95 12.87 1.84
CA ASP A 45 4.07 11.49 1.35
C ASP A 45 2.93 10.62 1.86
N ALA A 46 2.39 9.76 1.00
CA ALA A 46 1.35 8.78 1.36
C ALA A 46 1.93 7.43 1.78
N GLY A 47 3.13 7.10 1.32
CA GLY A 47 3.81 5.83 1.59
C GLY A 47 4.96 6.00 2.57
N MET A 48 5.00 5.14 3.59
CA MET A 48 6.13 5.02 4.51
C MET A 48 7.18 4.09 3.92
N ASP A 49 8.43 4.53 3.86
CA ASP A 49 9.53 3.73 3.34
C ASP A 49 9.84 2.52 4.23
N LEU A 50 10.10 1.38 3.60
CA LEU A 50 10.54 0.14 4.22
C LEU A 50 11.98 -0.16 3.80
N THR A 51 12.85 -0.36 4.79
CA THR A 51 14.28 -0.63 4.60
C THR A 51 14.55 -2.13 4.70
N ALA A 52 15.35 -2.67 3.80
CA ALA A 52 15.79 -4.06 3.83
C ALA A 52 16.81 -4.32 4.95
N THR A 53 16.57 -5.36 5.74
CA THR A 53 17.52 -5.87 6.75
C THR A 53 18.10 -7.22 6.39
N SER A 54 17.48 -7.91 5.41
CA SER A 54 17.96 -9.17 4.88
C SER A 54 17.63 -9.29 3.39
N PHE A 55 18.36 -10.14 2.70
CA PHE A 55 18.15 -10.43 1.29
C PHE A 55 18.44 -11.89 0.99
N ARG A 56 17.57 -12.51 0.19
CA ARG A 56 17.83 -13.84 -0.37
C ARG A 56 17.24 -13.97 -1.77
N VAL A 57 17.82 -14.84 -2.56
CA VAL A 57 17.32 -15.22 -3.88
C VAL A 57 16.88 -16.68 -3.83
N THR A 58 15.74 -16.96 -4.41
CA THR A 58 15.22 -18.31 -4.64
C THR A 58 15.14 -18.58 -6.14
N ASP A 59 14.68 -19.76 -6.54
CA ASP A 59 14.47 -20.10 -7.95
C ASP A 59 13.37 -19.27 -8.63
N THR A 60 12.52 -18.57 -7.85
CA THR A 60 11.30 -17.92 -8.36
C THR A 60 11.16 -16.45 -7.98
N PHE A 61 11.92 -15.94 -7.00
CA PHE A 61 11.86 -14.54 -6.55
C PHE A 61 13.10 -14.10 -5.79
N MET A 62 13.30 -12.80 -5.74
CA MET A 62 14.16 -12.11 -4.77
C MET A 62 13.32 -11.67 -3.58
N GLU A 63 13.78 -11.92 -2.36
CA GLU A 63 13.08 -11.54 -1.13
C GLU A 63 13.93 -10.66 -0.24
N TYR A 64 13.33 -9.57 0.23
CA TYR A 64 13.89 -8.67 1.23
C TYR A 64 13.08 -8.76 2.51
N GLY A 65 13.73 -9.04 3.62
CA GLY A 65 13.13 -8.90 4.94
C GLY A 65 13.32 -7.46 5.44
N THR A 66 12.30 -6.91 6.07
CA THR A 66 12.35 -5.55 6.64
C THR A 66 12.66 -5.55 8.14
N GLY A 67 12.58 -6.70 8.79
CA GLY A 67 12.69 -6.81 10.24
C GLY A 67 11.53 -6.14 11.00
N ILE A 68 10.44 -5.79 10.31
CA ILE A 68 9.30 -5.08 10.89
C ILE A 68 8.05 -5.95 10.83
N ALA A 69 7.34 -6.07 11.95
CA ALA A 69 5.98 -6.54 12.00
C ALA A 69 5.08 -5.44 12.57
N VAL A 70 3.85 -5.34 12.06
CA VAL A 70 2.91 -4.27 12.39
C VAL A 70 1.59 -4.83 12.92
N GLN A 71 0.90 -4.03 13.73
CA GLN A 71 -0.49 -4.26 14.09
C GLN A 71 -1.35 -3.16 13.47
N ILE A 72 -1.93 -3.48 12.31
CA ILE A 72 -2.87 -2.60 11.63
C ILE A 72 -4.23 -2.69 12.35
N PRO A 73 -4.92 -1.56 12.62
CA PRO A 73 -6.25 -1.57 13.23
C PRO A 73 -7.28 -2.27 12.34
N GLU A 74 -8.35 -2.76 12.96
CA GLU A 74 -9.51 -3.28 12.21
C GLU A 74 -10.05 -2.24 11.22
N ASN A 75 -10.64 -2.71 10.12
CA ASN A 75 -11.14 -1.91 9.00
C ASN A 75 -10.07 -1.07 8.29
N HIS A 76 -8.78 -1.40 8.49
CA HIS A 76 -7.66 -0.85 7.73
C HIS A 76 -6.83 -1.98 7.12
N VAL A 77 -6.20 -1.67 6.01
CA VAL A 77 -5.29 -2.57 5.28
C VAL A 77 -3.98 -1.85 5.01
N GLY A 78 -2.89 -2.57 5.12
CA GLY A 78 -1.59 -2.12 4.62
C GLY A 78 -1.41 -2.56 3.18
N LEU A 79 -1.11 -1.63 2.31
CA LEU A 79 -0.78 -1.89 0.91
C LEU A 79 0.71 -1.67 0.70
N LEU A 80 1.39 -2.70 0.21
CA LEU A 80 2.81 -2.68 -0.09
C LEU A 80 3.01 -2.41 -1.57
N PHE A 81 3.73 -1.34 -1.88
CA PHE A 81 4.06 -0.92 -3.23
C PHE A 81 5.57 -0.88 -3.44
N PRO A 82 6.05 -1.07 -4.68
CA PRO A 82 7.44 -0.75 -5.02
C PRO A 82 7.64 0.77 -4.92
N ARG A 83 8.89 1.17 -4.71
CA ARG A 83 9.25 2.60 -4.81
C ARG A 83 9.45 2.99 -6.28
N SER A 84 9.18 4.24 -6.61
CA SER A 84 9.40 4.75 -7.97
C SER A 84 10.85 4.63 -8.45
N SER A 85 11.81 4.68 -7.52
CA SER A 85 13.23 4.51 -7.83
C SER A 85 13.59 3.14 -8.40
N ILE A 86 12.78 2.09 -8.16
CA ILE A 86 13.02 0.75 -8.69
C ILE A 86 13.04 0.74 -10.22
N THR A 87 12.26 1.61 -10.85
CA THR A 87 12.21 1.74 -12.32
C THR A 87 13.52 2.21 -12.92
N LYS A 88 14.37 2.88 -12.13
CA LYS A 88 15.69 3.37 -12.56
C LYS A 88 16.79 2.39 -12.20
N SER A 89 16.74 1.84 -10.99
CA SER A 89 17.80 0.93 -10.48
C SER A 89 17.68 -0.48 -11.05
N ALA A 90 16.46 -0.99 -11.17
CA ALA A 90 16.18 -2.34 -11.65
C ALA A 90 15.00 -2.33 -12.65
N PRO A 91 15.20 -1.81 -13.88
CA PRO A 91 14.15 -1.76 -14.89
C PRO A 91 13.61 -3.16 -15.20
N GLY A 92 12.27 -3.29 -15.26
CA GLY A 92 11.61 -4.58 -15.53
C GLY A 92 11.43 -5.48 -14.32
N VAL A 93 11.83 -5.04 -13.13
CA VAL A 93 11.54 -5.74 -11.87
C VAL A 93 10.24 -5.20 -11.28
N SER A 94 9.31 -6.10 -11.00
CA SER A 94 8.03 -5.80 -10.35
C SER A 94 7.87 -6.60 -9.05
N LEU A 95 6.98 -6.13 -8.18
CA LEU A 95 6.57 -6.95 -7.05
C LEU A 95 5.90 -8.23 -7.56
N LYS A 96 6.29 -9.38 -7.00
CA LYS A 96 5.79 -10.70 -7.40
C LYS A 96 4.27 -10.84 -7.32
N ASN A 97 3.65 -10.12 -6.40
CA ASN A 97 2.21 -10.07 -6.18
C ASN A 97 1.57 -8.74 -6.63
N SER A 98 2.25 -7.93 -7.43
CA SER A 98 1.85 -6.60 -7.91
C SER A 98 1.63 -5.59 -6.78
N VAL A 99 0.74 -5.88 -5.83
CA VAL A 99 0.51 -5.14 -4.59
C VAL A 99 0.44 -6.13 -3.44
N GLY A 100 1.26 -5.93 -2.42
CA GLY A 100 1.16 -6.72 -1.19
C GLY A 100 -0.03 -6.24 -0.35
N VAL A 101 -0.82 -7.18 0.16
CA VAL A 101 -1.93 -6.90 1.07
C VAL A 101 -1.56 -7.39 2.46
N ILE A 102 -1.50 -6.45 3.41
CA ILE A 102 -1.18 -6.72 4.82
C ILE A 102 -2.47 -6.59 5.63
N ASP A 103 -3.01 -7.69 6.04
CA ASP A 103 -4.26 -7.77 6.80
C ASP A 103 -4.10 -7.25 8.23
N SER A 104 -5.19 -6.76 8.82
CA SER A 104 -5.19 -6.26 10.21
C SER A 104 -4.86 -7.33 11.25
N ASN A 105 -5.05 -8.61 10.95
CA ASN A 105 -4.72 -9.75 11.82
C ASN A 105 -3.35 -10.38 11.51
N TYR A 106 -2.61 -9.90 10.50
CA TYR A 106 -1.26 -10.38 10.23
C TYR A 106 -0.27 -9.86 11.27
N ARG A 107 0.62 -10.71 11.75
CA ARG A 107 1.65 -10.39 12.78
C ARG A 107 3.04 -10.84 12.37
N GLY A 108 3.20 -11.36 11.16
CA GLY A 108 4.51 -11.75 10.64
C GLY A 108 5.33 -10.55 10.17
N GLU A 109 6.57 -10.82 9.82
CA GLU A 109 7.45 -9.86 9.18
C GLU A 109 6.89 -9.39 7.85
N ILE A 110 6.99 -8.09 7.56
CA ILE A 110 6.73 -7.57 6.21
C ILE A 110 7.88 -7.97 5.31
N LEU A 111 7.62 -8.89 4.39
CA LEU A 111 8.56 -9.34 3.37
C LEU A 111 8.21 -8.72 2.02
N VAL A 112 9.23 -8.30 1.29
CA VAL A 112 9.11 -7.70 -0.04
C VAL A 112 9.67 -8.69 -1.06
N ARG A 113 8.82 -9.20 -1.96
CA ARG A 113 9.24 -10.14 -3.00
C ARG A 113 9.16 -9.50 -4.36
N PHE A 114 10.26 -9.53 -5.08
CA PHE A 114 10.33 -9.11 -6.47
C PHE A 114 10.48 -10.29 -7.39
N GLU A 115 10.00 -10.15 -8.60
CA GLU A 115 10.26 -11.12 -9.66
C GLU A 115 11.74 -11.24 -9.93
N LEU A 116 12.15 -12.45 -10.32
CA LEU A 116 13.51 -12.65 -10.82
C LEU A 116 13.68 -11.93 -12.16
N PRO A 117 14.83 -11.39 -12.36
CA PRO A 117 15.22 -10.83 -13.64
C PRO A 117 15.13 -11.84 -14.78
N TYR A 118 14.72 -11.40 -15.96
CA TYR A 118 14.84 -12.23 -17.16
C TYR A 118 16.33 -12.53 -17.44
N PRO A 119 16.66 -13.76 -17.85
CA PRO A 119 18.02 -14.10 -18.26
C PRO A 119 18.53 -13.11 -19.32
N GLY A 120 19.71 -12.56 -19.11
CA GLY A 120 20.31 -11.58 -20.01
C GLY A 120 19.95 -10.11 -19.73
N THR A 121 19.09 -9.84 -18.75
CA THR A 121 18.82 -8.46 -18.32
C THR A 121 19.99 -7.94 -17.49
N VAL A 122 20.59 -6.83 -17.90
CA VAL A 122 21.65 -6.16 -17.14
C VAL A 122 20.97 -5.23 -16.11
N TYR A 123 21.01 -5.60 -14.83
CA TYR A 123 20.60 -4.68 -13.76
C TYR A 123 21.74 -3.72 -13.46
N ARG A 124 21.41 -2.44 -13.45
CA ARG A 124 22.39 -1.43 -13.05
C ARG A 124 22.67 -1.52 -11.55
N THR A 125 21.64 -1.83 -10.75
CA THR A 125 21.79 -1.95 -9.30
C THR A 125 20.55 -2.66 -8.72
N ILE A 126 20.71 -3.87 -8.18
CA ILE A 126 19.68 -4.50 -7.33
C ILE A 126 19.78 -3.85 -5.96
N PRO A 127 18.65 -3.50 -5.28
CA PRO A 127 18.70 -3.00 -3.91
C PRO A 127 19.49 -3.97 -3.00
N ILE A 128 20.29 -3.42 -2.11
CA ILE A 128 21.06 -4.18 -1.11
C ILE A 128 20.44 -3.99 0.27
N VAL A 129 20.90 -4.79 1.24
CA VAL A 129 20.55 -4.58 2.66
C VAL A 129 20.96 -3.17 3.08
N GLY A 130 20.04 -2.46 3.75
CA GLY A 130 20.15 -1.05 4.10
C GLY A 130 19.43 -0.11 3.14
N ASP A 131 19.10 -0.56 1.93
CA ASP A 131 18.30 0.24 1.00
C ASP A 131 16.81 0.24 1.33
N ARG A 132 16.12 1.32 0.94
CA ARG A 132 14.67 1.41 0.96
C ARG A 132 14.12 0.64 -0.25
N VAL A 133 13.42 -0.47 0.00
CA VAL A 133 13.02 -1.44 -1.04
C VAL A 133 11.56 -1.34 -1.44
N ALA A 134 10.71 -0.84 -0.55
CA ALA A 134 9.27 -0.71 -0.77
C ALA A 134 8.70 0.46 0.02
N GLN A 135 7.41 0.70 -0.15
CA GLN A 135 6.66 1.67 0.63
C GLN A 135 5.34 1.05 1.10
N LEU A 136 4.95 1.36 2.34
CA LEU A 136 3.73 0.90 2.98
C LEU A 136 2.73 2.06 3.06
N VAL A 137 1.54 1.86 2.50
CA VAL A 137 0.39 2.77 2.61
C VAL A 137 -0.68 2.09 3.46
N ILE A 138 -1.22 2.77 4.47
CA ILE A 138 -2.30 2.23 5.29
C ILE A 138 -3.58 3.02 4.99
N ILE A 139 -4.63 2.31 4.58
CA ILE A 139 -5.91 2.91 4.21
C ILE A 139 -7.08 2.20 4.91
N PRO A 140 -8.16 2.93 5.23
CA PRO A 140 -9.40 2.31 5.67
C PRO A 140 -10.11 1.62 4.50
N TYR A 141 -10.84 0.53 4.78
CA TYR A 141 -11.68 -0.13 3.80
C TYR A 141 -13.05 -0.50 4.40
N PRO A 142 -14.13 -0.43 3.63
CA PRO A 142 -15.44 -0.92 4.05
C PRO A 142 -15.46 -2.45 4.03
N ARG A 143 -16.05 -3.08 5.04
CA ARG A 143 -16.38 -4.52 4.96
C ARG A 143 -17.61 -4.69 4.07
N VAL A 144 -17.42 -5.36 2.95
CA VAL A 144 -18.50 -5.61 1.99
C VAL A 144 -19.23 -6.91 2.34
N LYS A 145 -20.54 -6.92 2.08
CA LYS A 145 -21.39 -8.12 2.10
C LYS A 145 -21.97 -8.29 0.71
N PHE A 146 -21.63 -9.38 0.06
CA PHE A 146 -22.24 -9.72 -1.21
C PHE A 146 -23.68 -10.18 -1.00
N VAL A 147 -24.57 -9.68 -1.86
CA VAL A 147 -25.97 -10.09 -1.94
C VAL A 147 -26.18 -10.60 -3.36
N GLU A 148 -26.56 -11.85 -3.50
CA GLU A 148 -26.92 -12.46 -4.78
C GLU A 148 -28.25 -11.90 -5.25
N VAL A 149 -28.30 -11.51 -6.52
CA VAL A 149 -29.50 -11.01 -7.19
C VAL A 149 -29.59 -11.64 -8.59
N ASP A 150 -30.79 -11.76 -9.14
CA ASP A 150 -31.00 -12.34 -10.48
C ASP A 150 -30.45 -11.46 -11.59
N LYS A 151 -30.45 -10.13 -11.39
CA LYS A 151 -29.98 -9.15 -12.37
C LYS A 151 -29.43 -7.91 -11.68
N LEU A 152 -28.33 -7.36 -12.25
CA LEU A 152 -27.82 -6.05 -11.86
C LEU A 152 -28.59 -4.94 -12.58
N SER A 153 -28.55 -3.72 -12.02
CA SER A 153 -29.14 -2.55 -12.66
C SER A 153 -28.43 -2.22 -13.98
N ASP A 154 -29.20 -1.78 -14.96
CA ASP A 154 -28.66 -1.35 -16.24
C ASP A 154 -27.86 -0.02 -16.10
N THR A 155 -26.78 0.14 -16.86
CA THR A 155 -25.99 1.38 -16.92
C THR A 155 -25.65 1.72 -18.37
N ASN A 156 -25.32 2.99 -18.64
CA ASN A 156 -24.91 3.43 -19.98
C ASN A 156 -23.64 2.71 -20.48
N ARG A 157 -22.78 2.22 -19.57
CA ARG A 157 -21.58 1.46 -19.92
C ARG A 157 -21.87 -0.02 -20.16
N GLY A 158 -22.87 -0.58 -19.50
CA GLY A 158 -23.21 -2.00 -19.56
C GLY A 158 -22.00 -2.89 -19.27
N GLU A 159 -21.74 -3.85 -20.15
CA GLU A 159 -20.63 -4.81 -20.07
C GLU A 159 -19.32 -4.28 -20.70
N GLY A 160 -19.28 -3.04 -21.16
CA GLY A 160 -18.13 -2.45 -21.85
C GLY A 160 -16.87 -2.42 -20.98
N GLY A 161 -15.82 -3.11 -21.43
CA GLY A 161 -14.48 -3.16 -20.84
C GLY A 161 -13.40 -3.08 -21.92
N PHE A 162 -12.12 -3.16 -21.51
CA PHE A 162 -10.95 -3.31 -22.40
C PHE A 162 -10.92 -2.31 -23.59
N GLY A 163 -11.13 -1.03 -23.33
CA GLY A 163 -11.08 0.02 -24.36
C GLY A 163 -12.40 0.16 -25.15
N SER A 164 -13.54 -0.33 -24.63
CA SER A 164 -14.85 -0.18 -25.29
C SER A 164 -15.29 1.29 -25.50
N THR A 165 -14.64 2.24 -24.79
CA THR A 165 -14.87 3.69 -24.93
C THR A 165 -13.97 4.35 -25.98
N ASP A 166 -12.98 3.65 -26.53
CA ASP A 166 -12.00 4.19 -27.49
C ASP A 166 -12.51 4.15 -28.94
N LYS A 167 -13.73 3.64 -29.14
CA LYS A 167 -14.41 3.68 -30.43
C LYS A 167 -15.25 4.97 -30.54
N GLN A 168 -14.62 6.05 -30.93
CA GLN A 168 -15.27 7.19 -31.55
C GLN A 168 -15.10 7.11 -33.08
#